data_b134b1aba7c8908a046ce579b981b6a9
#
_entry.id   b134b1aba7c8908a046ce579b981b6a9
#
_cell.length_a   1.000
_cell.length_b   1.000
_cell.length_c   1.000
_cell.angle_alpha   90.00
_cell.angle_beta   90.00
_cell.angle_gamma   90.00
#
_symmetry.space_group_name_H-M   'P 1'
#
loop_
_entity.id
_entity.type
_entity.pdbx_description
1 polymer ?
#
loop_
_entity_poly.entity_id
_entity_poly.type
_entity_poly.pdbx_seq_one_letter_code
_entity_poly.pdbx_strand_id
1 'polypeptide(L)'
;MQLRHLCSLLPASGSTNPAYPHDGKVTAVCYSPNNRRLAVCGSDRVVRLFDDQGRPADKFSTKPADRGPKTYVVRAMSFSPDSTKLAIAQSDNIVFVYKLGLEWGDKKTICNKFLQTSPITALTWPSSGQNELVHVPSVTKE
;
A
#
# COMPACT_ATOMS: atom_id res chain seq x y z
N MET A 1 -16.57 2.63 -20.57
CA MET A 1 -15.37 2.98 -19.76
C MET A 1 -14.17 3.07 -20.70
N GLN A 2 -13.49 4.19 -20.71
CA GLN A 2 -12.24 4.35 -21.47
C GLN A 2 -11.06 4.32 -20.52
N LEU A 3 -10.09 3.47 -20.80
CA LEU A 3 -8.79 3.49 -20.12
C LEU A 3 -7.89 4.49 -20.84
N ARG A 4 -7.36 5.43 -20.08
CA ARG A 4 -6.40 6.41 -20.58
C ARG A 4 -5.09 6.27 -19.84
N HIS A 5 -4.02 6.06 -20.58
CA HIS A 5 -2.68 6.08 -20.01
C HIS A 5 -2.29 7.53 -19.70
N LEU A 6 -2.07 7.84 -18.43
CA LEU A 6 -1.70 9.18 -17.96
C LEU A 6 -0.18 9.32 -17.81
N CYS A 7 0.47 8.32 -17.22
CA CYS A 7 1.91 8.31 -17.04
C CYS A 7 2.41 6.90 -16.79
N SER A 8 3.70 6.69 -16.98
CA SER A 8 4.41 5.47 -16.57
C SER A 8 5.33 5.81 -15.40
N LEU A 9 5.22 5.04 -14.34
CA LEU A 9 6.07 5.16 -13.16
C LEU A 9 7.28 4.22 -13.20
N LEU A 10 7.48 3.54 -14.33
CA LEU A 10 8.62 2.65 -14.52
C LEU A 10 9.89 3.48 -14.79
N PRO A 11 11.03 3.10 -14.19
CA PRO A 11 12.27 3.75 -14.51
C PRO A 11 12.61 3.51 -15.98
N ALA A 12 13.00 4.56 -16.67
CA ALA A 12 13.61 4.39 -18.01
C ALA A 12 14.89 3.56 -17.86
N SER A 13 15.13 2.64 -18.80
CA SER A 13 16.35 1.83 -18.80
C SER A 13 17.58 2.74 -18.75
N GLY A 14 18.42 2.57 -17.72
CA GLY A 14 19.64 3.36 -17.55
C GLY A 14 19.48 4.64 -16.71
N SER A 15 18.29 4.99 -16.23
CA SER A 15 18.13 6.12 -15.31
C SER A 15 17.96 5.62 -13.86
N THR A 16 18.73 6.21 -12.97
CA THR A 16 18.51 6.06 -11.52
C THR A 16 17.32 6.91 -11.12
N ASN A 17 16.11 6.37 -11.27
CA ASN A 17 14.95 7.05 -10.71
C ASN A 17 14.91 6.78 -9.20
N PRO A 18 15.11 7.79 -8.33
CA PRO A 18 15.10 7.58 -6.88
C PRO A 18 13.74 7.15 -6.34
N ALA A 19 12.68 7.20 -7.15
CA ALA A 19 11.37 6.69 -6.78
C ALA A 19 11.29 5.15 -6.79
N TYR A 20 12.20 4.47 -7.50
CA TYR A 20 12.24 3.01 -7.58
C TYR A 20 13.65 2.47 -7.37
N PRO A 21 13.82 1.46 -6.51
CA PRO A 21 15.08 0.73 -6.44
C PRO A 21 15.31 -0.05 -7.75
N HIS A 22 16.57 -0.24 -8.14
CA HIS A 22 16.99 -0.81 -9.42
C HIS A 22 16.42 -2.22 -9.73
N ASP A 23 16.10 -2.98 -8.72
CA ASP A 23 15.60 -4.35 -8.81
C ASP A 23 14.15 -4.47 -8.32
N GLY A 24 13.48 -3.34 -8.18
CA GLY A 24 12.21 -3.26 -7.47
C GLY A 24 11.05 -3.85 -8.26
N LYS A 25 10.63 -5.03 -7.85
CA LYS A 25 9.33 -5.54 -8.23
C LYS A 25 8.27 -4.79 -7.46
N VAL A 26 7.27 -4.28 -8.15
CA VAL A 26 6.07 -3.73 -7.51
C VAL A 26 5.25 -4.89 -6.96
N THR A 27 4.94 -4.85 -5.68
CA THR A 27 4.17 -5.89 -5.00
C THR A 27 2.72 -5.50 -4.74
N ALA A 28 2.45 -4.20 -4.62
CA ALA A 28 1.09 -3.71 -4.41
C ALA A 28 0.96 -2.26 -4.87
N VAL A 29 -0.24 -1.90 -5.29
CA VAL A 29 -0.59 -0.55 -5.75
C VAL A 29 -2.06 -0.28 -5.44
N CYS A 30 -2.39 0.95 -5.02
CA CYS A 30 -3.78 1.37 -4.86
C CYS A 30 -3.91 2.89 -4.97
N TYR A 31 -5.10 3.33 -5.39
CA TYR A 31 -5.48 4.75 -5.43
C TYR A 31 -6.33 5.12 -4.23
N SER A 32 -6.16 6.34 -3.74
CA SER A 32 -7.09 6.92 -2.79
C SER A 32 -8.43 7.25 -3.47
N PRO A 33 -9.58 7.08 -2.77
CA PRO A 33 -10.89 7.37 -3.34
C PRO A 33 -11.06 8.81 -3.83
N ASN A 34 -10.34 9.78 -3.23
CA ASN A 34 -10.35 11.17 -3.67
C ASN A 34 -9.43 11.44 -4.88
N ASN A 35 -8.77 10.42 -5.43
CA ASN A 35 -7.84 10.48 -6.56
C ASN A 35 -6.60 11.38 -6.36
N ARG A 36 -6.28 11.75 -5.12
CA ARG A 36 -5.14 12.64 -4.83
C ARG A 36 -3.84 11.90 -4.58
N ARG A 37 -3.91 10.61 -4.20
CA ARG A 37 -2.75 9.82 -3.85
C ARG A 37 -2.76 8.47 -4.57
N LEU A 38 -1.63 8.11 -5.14
CA LEU A 38 -1.34 6.76 -5.59
C LEU A 38 -0.29 6.18 -4.65
N ALA A 39 -0.58 5.03 -4.04
CA ALA A 39 0.38 4.30 -3.22
C ALA A 39 0.96 3.14 -4.01
N VAL A 40 2.28 3.03 -4.02
CA VAL A 40 3.01 1.93 -4.68
C VAL A 40 4.01 1.36 -3.69
N CYS A 41 4.02 0.06 -3.52
CA CYS A 41 4.99 -0.64 -2.68
C CYS A 41 5.77 -1.64 -3.51
N GLY A 42 7.07 -1.66 -3.33
CA GLY A 42 7.95 -2.59 -3.99
C GLY A 42 8.50 -3.66 -3.05
N SER A 43 9.39 -4.50 -3.59
CA SER A 43 10.08 -5.56 -2.83
C SER A 43 10.98 -5.01 -1.72
N ASP A 44 11.31 -3.72 -1.75
CA ASP A 44 12.04 -3.03 -0.69
C ASP A 44 11.17 -2.68 0.53
N ARG A 45 9.87 -2.96 0.47
CA ARG A 45 8.90 -2.72 1.56
C ARG A 45 8.69 -1.24 1.90
N VAL A 46 9.05 -0.37 0.99
CA VAL A 46 8.83 1.07 1.11
C VAL A 46 7.57 1.44 0.33
N VAL A 47 6.64 2.10 0.99
CA VAL A 47 5.46 2.68 0.33
C VAL A 47 5.83 4.05 -0.18
N ARG A 48 5.66 4.25 -1.48
CA ARG A 48 5.86 5.54 -2.13
C ARG A 48 4.51 6.11 -2.53
N LEU A 49 4.32 7.38 -2.22
CA LEU A 49 3.09 8.10 -2.52
C LEU A 49 3.35 9.11 -3.63
N PHE A 50 2.50 9.05 -4.64
CA PHE A 50 2.56 9.93 -5.79
C PHE A 50 1.34 10.85 -5.79
N ASP A 51 1.49 12.05 -6.32
CA ASP A 51 0.39 13.00 -6.48
C ASP A 51 -0.50 12.63 -7.70
N ASP A 52 -1.51 13.43 -7.95
CA ASP A 52 -2.44 13.24 -9.07
C ASP A 52 -1.82 13.48 -10.46
N GLN A 53 -0.60 14.02 -10.51
CA GLN A 53 0.19 14.16 -11.74
C GLN A 53 1.23 13.04 -11.89
N GLY A 54 1.24 12.06 -10.98
CA GLY A 54 2.22 10.97 -11.01
C GLY A 54 3.61 11.35 -10.52
N ARG A 55 3.75 12.47 -9.82
CA ARG A 55 5.04 12.92 -9.27
C ARG A 55 5.27 12.33 -7.88
N PRO A 56 6.50 11.88 -7.56
CA PRO A 56 6.82 11.44 -6.20
C PRO A 56 6.61 12.57 -5.20
N ALA A 57 5.83 12.31 -4.15
CA ALA A 57 5.47 13.33 -3.18
C ALA A 57 5.85 12.94 -1.74
N ASP A 58 5.86 11.64 -1.43
CA ASP A 58 6.13 11.17 -0.07
C ASP A 58 6.54 9.70 -0.09
N LYS A 59 7.10 9.20 1.01
CA LYS A 59 7.41 7.78 1.20
C LYS A 59 7.53 7.42 2.67
N PHE A 60 7.28 6.16 3.00
CA PHE A 60 7.55 5.63 4.33
C PHE A 60 7.84 4.13 4.28
N SER A 61 8.61 3.64 5.24
CA SER A 61 8.90 2.21 5.37
C SER A 61 7.82 1.52 6.17
N THR A 62 7.41 0.34 5.71
CA THR A 62 6.53 -0.54 6.48
C THR A 62 7.31 -1.21 7.63
N LYS A 63 6.60 -1.88 8.52
CA LYS A 63 7.19 -2.57 9.67
C LYS A 63 6.85 -4.06 9.61
N PRO A 64 7.76 -4.95 10.05
CA PRO A 64 7.43 -6.36 10.19
C PRO A 64 6.44 -6.59 11.35
N ALA A 65 5.77 -7.73 11.35
CA ALA A 65 5.07 -8.21 12.54
C ALA A 65 6.05 -8.41 13.70
N ASP A 66 5.61 -8.18 14.92
CA ASP A 66 6.49 -8.16 16.11
C ASP A 66 7.31 -9.45 16.30
N ARG A 67 6.82 -10.58 15.78
CA ARG A 67 7.49 -11.90 15.85
C ARG A 67 7.68 -12.53 14.47
N GLY A 68 7.53 -11.74 13.40
CA GLY A 68 7.63 -12.22 12.05
C GLY A 68 9.04 -12.15 11.46
N PRO A 69 9.30 -12.87 10.37
CA PRO A 69 10.55 -12.75 9.64
C PRO A 69 10.68 -11.36 9.03
N LYS A 70 11.90 -10.83 9.02
CA LYS A 70 12.18 -9.51 8.41
C LYS A 70 12.10 -9.52 6.88
N THR A 71 11.83 -10.66 6.27
CA THR A 71 11.76 -10.88 4.82
C THR A 71 10.33 -10.82 4.28
N TYR A 72 9.40 -10.25 5.02
CA TYR A 72 8.02 -10.09 4.56
C TYR A 72 7.93 -9.22 3.30
N VAL A 73 6.84 -9.39 2.55
CA VAL A 73 6.47 -8.51 1.44
C VAL A 73 5.07 -7.97 1.65
N VAL A 74 4.80 -6.80 1.08
CA VAL A 74 3.44 -6.24 1.05
C VAL A 74 2.68 -6.92 -0.09
N ARG A 75 1.51 -7.48 0.24
CA ARG A 75 0.70 -8.22 -0.73
C ARG A 75 -0.46 -7.41 -1.27
N ALA A 76 -1.03 -6.54 -0.45
CA ALA A 76 -2.18 -5.72 -0.84
C ALA A 76 -2.22 -4.44 -0.03
N MET A 77 -2.81 -3.40 -0.60
CA MET A 77 -3.06 -2.12 0.07
C MET A 77 -4.46 -1.62 -0.29
N SER A 78 -5.09 -0.90 0.63
CA SER A 78 -6.38 -0.27 0.39
C SER A 78 -6.50 1.01 1.22
N PHE A 79 -6.93 2.08 0.58
CA PHE A 79 -7.24 3.33 1.29
C PHE A 79 -8.60 3.24 1.98
N SER A 80 -8.75 3.96 3.09
CA SER A 80 -10.05 4.18 3.71
C SER A 80 -10.95 5.03 2.82
N PRO A 81 -12.30 4.93 2.97
CA PRO A 81 -13.23 5.70 2.15
C PRO A 81 -13.02 7.22 2.19
N ASP A 82 -12.55 7.74 3.32
CA ASP A 82 -12.22 9.16 3.50
C ASP A 82 -10.80 9.52 3.04
N SER A 83 -10.06 8.56 2.49
CA SER A 83 -8.69 8.73 1.97
C SER A 83 -7.63 9.12 3.02
N THR A 84 -7.95 9.05 4.31
CA THR A 84 -7.02 9.47 5.38
C THR A 84 -6.11 8.36 5.87
N LYS A 85 -6.49 7.09 5.66
CA LYS A 85 -5.77 5.92 6.16
C LYS A 85 -5.44 4.97 5.03
N LEU A 86 -4.35 4.23 5.20
CA LEU A 86 -3.91 3.19 4.28
C LEU A 86 -3.76 1.88 5.05
N ALA A 87 -4.52 0.86 4.66
CA ALA A 87 -4.37 -0.49 5.16
C ALA A 87 -3.37 -1.24 4.30
N ILE A 88 -2.46 -1.97 4.93
CA ILE A 88 -1.37 -2.69 4.29
C ILE A 88 -1.36 -4.12 4.79
N ALA A 89 -1.62 -5.07 3.90
CA ALA A 89 -1.58 -6.50 4.18
C ALA A 89 -0.23 -7.08 3.79
N GLN A 90 0.37 -7.83 4.69
CA GLN A 90 1.73 -8.35 4.55
C GLN A 90 1.76 -9.89 4.56
N SER A 91 2.82 -10.46 3.99
CA SER A 91 3.03 -11.91 3.91
C SER A 91 3.29 -12.57 5.28
N ASP A 92 3.61 -11.78 6.29
CA ASP A 92 3.73 -12.22 7.68
C ASP A 92 2.39 -12.21 8.44
N ASN A 93 1.27 -12.24 7.70
CA ASN A 93 -0.09 -12.41 8.19
C ASN A 93 -0.59 -11.27 9.08
N ILE A 94 -0.09 -10.07 8.88
CA ILE A 94 -0.54 -8.89 9.59
C ILE A 94 -1.10 -7.85 8.63
N VAL A 95 -2.12 -7.14 9.07
CA VAL A 95 -2.59 -5.92 8.43
C VAL A 95 -2.28 -4.75 9.35
N PHE A 96 -1.49 -3.82 8.88
CA PHE A 96 -1.29 -2.53 9.54
C PHE A 96 -2.18 -1.47 8.90
N VAL A 97 -2.76 -0.61 9.70
CA VAL A 97 -3.46 0.58 9.21
C VAL A 97 -2.65 1.81 9.62
N TYR A 98 -2.22 2.55 8.62
CA TYR A 98 -1.45 3.78 8.80
C TYR A 98 -2.34 5.01 8.60
N LYS A 99 -2.28 5.95 9.52
CA LYS A 99 -2.82 7.28 9.33
C LYS A 99 -1.76 8.13 8.60
N LEU A 100 -2.14 8.74 7.48
CA LEU A 100 -1.18 9.35 6.57
C LEU A 100 -0.92 10.84 6.82
N GLY A 101 -1.84 11.52 7.52
CA GLY A 101 -1.81 12.98 7.63
C GLY A 101 -2.43 13.67 6.41
N LEU A 102 -2.67 14.96 6.53
CA LEU A 102 -3.30 15.76 5.48
C LEU A 102 -2.30 16.28 4.45
N GLU A 103 -1.10 16.62 4.92
CA GLU A 103 -0.06 17.21 4.08
C GLU A 103 1.00 16.17 3.67
N TRP A 104 1.68 16.44 2.56
CA TRP A 104 2.84 15.68 2.16
C TRP A 104 3.96 15.83 3.20
N GLY A 105 4.61 14.71 3.55
CA GLY A 105 5.65 14.72 4.57
C GLY A 105 5.16 14.59 6.01
N ASP A 106 3.87 14.63 6.26
CA ASP A 106 3.32 14.38 7.58
C ASP A 106 3.71 13.00 8.10
N LYS A 107 3.95 12.92 9.42
CA LYS A 107 4.31 11.66 10.07
C LYS A 107 3.20 10.63 9.90
N LYS A 108 3.57 9.45 9.43
CA LYS A 108 2.67 8.28 9.33
C LYS A 108 2.68 7.54 10.66
N THR A 109 1.50 7.24 11.17
CA THR A 109 1.34 6.53 12.44
C THR A 109 0.49 5.29 12.27
N ILE A 110 0.89 4.20 12.89
CA ILE A 110 0.08 2.98 12.93
C ILE A 110 -1.05 3.20 13.94
N CYS A 111 -2.28 3.18 13.45
CA CYS A 111 -3.45 3.32 14.30
C CYS A 111 -4.15 1.99 14.62
N ASN A 112 -3.96 0.96 13.78
CA ASN A 112 -4.53 -0.36 13.99
C ASN A 112 -3.59 -1.46 13.50
N LYS A 113 -3.66 -2.62 14.17
CA LYS A 113 -2.97 -3.86 13.79
C LYS A 113 -3.97 -5.00 13.83
N PHE A 114 -4.00 -5.82 12.78
CA PHE A 114 -4.87 -7.00 12.73
C PHE A 114 -4.02 -8.22 12.39
N LEU A 115 -3.78 -9.06 13.40
CA LEU A 115 -3.09 -10.34 13.21
C LEU A 115 -4.05 -11.35 12.60
N GLN A 116 -3.60 -12.03 11.56
CA GLN A 116 -4.36 -13.07 10.88
C GLN A 116 -3.73 -14.43 11.13
N THR A 117 -4.54 -15.47 11.12
CA THR A 117 -4.08 -16.87 11.29
C THR A 117 -3.75 -17.55 9.98
N SER A 118 -4.14 -16.96 8.86
CA SER A 118 -3.90 -17.49 7.52
C SER A 118 -3.37 -16.39 6.58
N PRO A 119 -2.70 -16.77 5.48
CA PRO A 119 -2.20 -15.80 4.52
C PRO A 119 -3.32 -14.91 3.96
N ILE A 120 -2.99 -13.64 3.77
CA ILE A 120 -3.92 -12.66 3.22
C ILE A 120 -3.69 -12.58 1.71
N THR A 121 -4.74 -12.79 0.92
CA THR A 121 -4.67 -12.74 -0.54
C THR A 121 -5.27 -11.47 -1.14
N ALA A 122 -6.21 -10.85 -0.43
CA ALA A 122 -6.84 -9.63 -0.88
C ALA A 122 -7.24 -8.77 0.31
N LEU A 123 -7.31 -7.47 0.07
CA LEU A 123 -7.66 -6.46 1.06
C LEU A 123 -8.55 -5.43 0.39
N THR A 124 -9.68 -5.16 0.99
CA THR A 124 -10.61 -4.15 0.50
C THR A 124 -11.17 -3.34 1.67
N TRP A 125 -11.31 -2.05 1.47
CA TRP A 125 -12.02 -1.17 2.38
C TRP A 125 -13.28 -0.67 1.67
N PRO A 126 -14.47 -1.19 2.02
CA PRO A 126 -15.69 -0.83 1.31
C PRO A 126 -15.99 0.65 1.43
N SER A 127 -16.45 1.26 0.36
CA SER A 127 -16.84 2.67 0.32
C SER A 127 -18.19 2.95 0.97
N SER A 128 -18.98 1.92 1.27
CA SER A 128 -20.31 2.05 1.85
C SER A 128 -20.27 2.28 3.35
N GLY A 129 -20.27 3.52 3.75
CA GLY A 129 -20.90 4.03 4.96
C GLY A 129 -20.30 3.70 6.31
N GLN A 130 -19.39 2.77 6.48
CA GLN A 130 -18.75 2.50 7.77
C GLN A 130 -17.29 2.13 7.60
N ASN A 131 -16.45 2.53 8.54
CA ASN A 131 -15.00 2.31 8.52
C ASN A 131 -14.62 0.83 8.74
N GLU A 132 -15.27 -0.09 8.03
CA GLU A 132 -15.01 -1.52 8.14
C GLU A 132 -14.00 -1.96 7.07
N LEU A 133 -12.86 -2.41 7.52
CA LEU A 133 -11.86 -3.02 6.66
C LEU A 133 -12.20 -4.49 6.46
N VAL A 134 -12.40 -4.90 5.21
CA VAL A 134 -12.62 -6.29 4.84
C VAL A 134 -11.36 -6.88 4.25
N HIS A 135 -10.87 -7.97 4.83
CA HIS A 135 -9.80 -8.78 4.27
C HIS A 135 -10.37 -10.13 3.83
N VAL A 136 -9.80 -10.68 2.77
CA VAL A 136 -10.16 -12.00 2.30
C VAL A 136 -8.97 -12.92 2.60
N PRO A 137 -9.13 -13.86 3.54
CA PRO A 137 -8.10 -14.87 3.77
C PRO A 137 -8.01 -15.80 2.56
N SER A 138 -6.84 -16.38 2.33
CA SER A 138 -6.72 -17.44 1.35
C SER A 138 -7.63 -18.60 1.76
N VAL A 139 -8.52 -19.00 0.87
CA VAL A 139 -9.29 -20.22 1.07
C VAL A 139 -8.32 -21.37 0.86
N THR A 140 -7.88 -22.02 1.93
CA THR A 140 -7.28 -23.32 1.81
C THR A 140 -8.38 -24.27 1.35
N LYS A 141 -8.29 -24.74 0.13
CA LYS A 141 -9.11 -25.87 -0.31
C LYS A 141 -8.69 -27.06 0.55
N GLU A 142 -9.56 -27.46 1.43
CA GLU A 142 -9.46 -28.77 2.02
C GLU A 142 -9.58 -29.84 0.94
#